data_6bbbde967ba4dfad4f4e9ba742264172
#
_entry.id   6bbbde967ba4dfad4f4e9ba742264172
#
_cell.length_a   1.000
_cell.length_b   1.000
_cell.length_c   1.000
_cell.angle_alpha   90.00
_cell.angle_beta   90.00
_cell.angle_gamma   90.00
#
_symmetry.space_group_name_H-M   'P 1'
#
loop_
_entity.id
_entity.type
_entity.pdbx_description
1 polymer ?
#
loop_
_entity_poly.entity_id
_entity_poly.type
_entity_poly.pdbx_seq_one_letter_code
_entity_poly.pdbx_strand_id
1 'polypeptide(L)'
;MRYGLSAKTAGAGILALLSLMPADALACACGCSVFDVGSTALLPKEGDHGGAVYFEWDQSNQNTNWSALNKSSPSNNGDKHIQTDWYVVGANYMINRDWGVAVRIPTAQRNFTTDNNFGSTPADIETYRITTVGDIEVTGMYTGFSKDMSKGLIFGVKLPTGPWKADGFDRDTRIGTGSTDLILGGYWRGMLTGDNAWQYFAQTKLLLPVVTRSVSNPALGESAGDYHPGAQIDTAAGIIYNNWYHVGPFDKIAPLFQVIVSHREPDSGDAANPASTGFDRIYISPGIDITKVINDSKNTTFKVYGDVEIPVYTRENGNQLVAPFLSKVVVAYTF
;
A
#
# COMPACT_ATOMS: atom_id res chain seq x y z
N MET A 1 -68.22 -47.32 6.37
CA MET A 1 -67.75 -47.77 7.69
C MET A 1 -66.35 -47.21 7.82
N ARG A 2 -66.16 -46.17 8.60
CA ARG A 2 -65.50 -46.16 9.93
C ARG A 2 -64.02 -46.60 9.84
N TYR A 3 -62.98 -45.92 10.28
CA TYR A 3 -62.72 -44.90 11.34
C TYR A 3 -61.36 -44.24 10.88
N GLY A 4 -60.99 -43.04 10.95
CA GLY A 4 -60.88 -42.13 12.06
C GLY A 4 -59.72 -42.48 13.02
N LEU A 5 -58.46 -41.94 12.79
CA LEU A 5 -57.52 -41.73 13.88
C LEU A 5 -56.63 -40.54 13.59
N SER A 6 -56.83 -39.55 14.38
CA SER A 6 -56.01 -38.39 14.56
C SER A 6 -54.70 -38.78 15.27
N ALA A 7 -53.52 -38.44 14.71
CA ALA A 7 -52.25 -38.45 15.45
C ALA A 7 -51.70 -37.02 15.52
N LYS A 8 -51.86 -36.44 16.71
CA LYS A 8 -51.15 -35.22 17.09
C LYS A 8 -49.67 -35.57 17.27
N THR A 9 -48.84 -35.09 16.40
CA THR A 9 -47.37 -35.05 16.63
C THR A 9 -46.98 -33.68 17.14
N ALA A 10 -46.58 -33.62 18.40
CA ALA A 10 -45.97 -32.52 19.05
C ALA A 10 -44.59 -32.28 18.39
N GLY A 11 -44.46 -31.18 17.66
CA GLY A 11 -43.18 -30.71 17.17
C GLY A 11 -42.38 -30.09 18.32
N ALA A 12 -41.40 -30.78 18.81
CA ALA A 12 -40.38 -30.21 19.70
C ALA A 12 -39.52 -29.24 18.89
N GLY A 13 -39.75 -27.95 19.10
CA GLY A 13 -38.87 -26.92 18.59
C GLY A 13 -37.49 -26.99 19.28
N ILE A 14 -36.51 -27.51 18.59
CA ILE A 14 -35.12 -27.36 18.97
C ILE A 14 -34.73 -25.91 18.61
N LEU A 15 -34.84 -25.04 19.61
CA LEU A 15 -34.20 -23.72 19.57
C LEU A 15 -32.71 -23.95 19.65
N ALA A 16 -32.02 -24.04 18.51
CA ALA A 16 -30.59 -23.95 18.44
C ALA A 16 -30.23 -22.50 18.81
N LEU A 17 -29.86 -22.26 20.06
CA LEU A 17 -29.09 -21.10 20.46
C LEU A 17 -27.75 -21.22 19.72
N LEU A 18 -27.67 -20.60 18.54
CA LEU A 18 -26.39 -20.18 18.01
C LEU A 18 -25.84 -19.14 19.00
N SER A 19 -24.95 -19.57 19.86
CA SER A 19 -24.04 -18.70 20.58
C SER A 19 -23.31 -17.89 19.52
N LEU A 20 -23.73 -16.64 19.34
CA LEU A 20 -22.90 -15.60 18.73
C LEU A 20 -21.71 -15.40 19.67
N MET A 21 -20.64 -16.13 19.42
CA MET A 21 -19.33 -15.72 19.90
C MET A 21 -19.03 -14.42 19.18
N PRO A 22 -18.66 -13.34 19.89
CA PRO A 22 -18.10 -12.18 19.23
C PRO A 22 -16.87 -12.66 18.45
N ALA A 23 -16.90 -12.58 17.13
CA ALA A 23 -15.69 -12.71 16.35
C ALA A 23 -14.84 -11.52 16.75
N ASP A 24 -13.72 -11.80 17.39
CA ASP A 24 -12.73 -10.79 17.75
C ASP A 24 -12.33 -10.07 16.46
N ALA A 25 -12.73 -8.80 16.35
CA ALA A 25 -12.44 -7.98 15.20
C ALA A 25 -10.99 -7.51 15.32
N LEU A 26 -10.09 -8.25 14.71
CA LEU A 26 -8.69 -7.85 14.56
C LEU A 26 -8.60 -6.92 13.35
N ALA A 27 -8.02 -5.75 13.57
CA ALA A 27 -7.86 -4.77 12.52
C ALA A 27 -6.62 -5.07 11.68
N CYS A 28 -6.74 -4.88 10.38
CA CYS A 28 -5.65 -5.01 9.44
C CYS A 28 -4.83 -3.72 9.35
N ALA A 29 -3.53 -3.80 9.56
CA ALA A 29 -2.57 -2.75 9.24
C ALA A 29 -2.21 -2.74 7.74
N CYS A 30 -3.03 -3.36 6.93
CA CYS A 30 -2.83 -3.48 5.51
C CYS A 30 -2.91 -2.11 4.82
N GLY A 31 -1.94 -1.79 3.99
CA GLY A 31 -2.01 -0.62 3.13
C GLY A 31 -1.08 0.52 3.50
N CYS A 32 0.03 0.22 4.13
CA CYS A 32 1.06 1.22 4.39
C CYS A 32 2.05 1.40 3.25
N SER A 33 2.01 0.60 2.20
CA SER A 33 2.76 0.89 0.98
C SER A 33 1.82 1.55 0.00
N VAL A 34 1.65 2.84 0.14
CA VAL A 34 0.97 3.61 -0.86
C VAL A 34 1.81 3.60 -2.13
N PHE A 35 1.10 3.56 -3.22
CA PHE A 35 1.61 3.44 -4.57
C PHE A 35 2.71 4.47 -4.87
N ASP A 36 3.84 4.00 -5.38
CA ASP A 36 4.98 4.83 -5.72
C ASP A 36 4.77 5.60 -7.03
N VAL A 37 4.09 6.73 -6.94
CA VAL A 37 3.94 7.69 -8.05
C VAL A 37 5.26 8.44 -8.30
N GLY A 38 6.07 8.62 -7.26
CA GLY A 38 7.38 9.29 -7.37
C GLY A 38 8.33 8.59 -8.33
N SER A 39 8.21 7.27 -8.52
CA SER A 39 9.09 6.53 -9.43
C SER A 39 8.93 6.91 -10.89
N THR A 40 7.72 7.26 -11.34
CA THR A 40 7.54 7.73 -12.72
C THR A 40 8.11 9.12 -12.97
N ALA A 41 8.19 9.98 -11.94
CA ALA A 41 8.89 11.25 -12.01
C ALA A 41 10.41 11.07 -12.07
N LEU A 42 10.92 9.90 -11.64
CA LEU A 42 12.33 9.55 -11.65
C LEU A 42 12.78 8.85 -12.94
N LEU A 43 11.88 8.47 -13.82
CA LEU A 43 12.23 7.88 -15.11
C LEU A 43 12.96 8.90 -15.98
N PRO A 44 14.06 8.51 -16.65
CA PRO A 44 14.74 9.37 -17.60
C PRO A 44 13.75 9.78 -18.70
N LYS A 45 13.75 11.07 -19.02
CA LYS A 45 12.77 11.62 -19.99
C LYS A 45 13.22 11.44 -21.44
N GLU A 46 14.53 11.38 -21.68
CA GLU A 46 15.15 11.21 -23.01
C GLU A 46 16.57 10.69 -22.81
N GLY A 47 17.00 9.77 -23.64
CA GLY A 47 18.35 9.23 -23.65
C GLY A 47 18.39 7.71 -23.78
N ASP A 48 19.52 7.18 -24.30
CA ASP A 48 19.72 5.74 -24.43
C ASP A 48 20.14 5.07 -23.12
N HIS A 49 20.62 5.87 -22.17
CA HIS A 49 21.11 5.43 -20.87
C HIS A 49 20.80 6.48 -19.80
N GLY A 50 20.75 6.07 -18.55
CA GLY A 50 20.59 6.95 -17.43
C GLY A 50 19.84 6.27 -16.29
N GLY A 51 19.86 6.89 -15.14
CA GLY A 51 19.22 6.30 -13.98
C GLY A 51 18.93 7.32 -12.89
N ALA A 52 18.47 6.82 -11.78
CA ALA A 52 18.33 7.60 -10.57
C ALA A 52 18.70 6.75 -9.35
N VAL A 53 19.24 7.38 -8.36
CA VAL A 53 19.27 6.88 -6.98
C VAL A 53 18.42 7.80 -6.15
N TYR A 54 17.63 7.25 -5.22
CA TYR A 54 16.72 8.05 -4.44
C TYR A 54 16.55 7.52 -3.01
N PHE A 55 16.13 8.43 -2.17
CA PHE A 55 15.64 8.16 -0.83
C PHE A 55 14.20 8.63 -0.75
N GLU A 56 13.32 7.78 -0.23
CA GLU A 56 11.90 8.07 -0.03
C GLU A 56 11.56 7.91 1.44
N TRP A 57 10.76 8.82 1.96
CA TRP A 57 10.15 8.73 3.26
C TRP A 57 8.64 8.80 3.13
N ASP A 58 7.96 7.76 3.63
CA ASP A 58 6.51 7.71 3.68
C ASP A 58 6.07 7.61 5.14
N GLN A 59 5.06 8.38 5.51
CA GLN A 59 4.48 8.35 6.85
C GLN A 59 3.00 8.00 6.79
N SER A 60 2.61 7.07 7.67
CA SER A 60 1.23 6.67 7.90
C SER A 60 0.93 6.66 9.39
N ASN A 61 -0.17 7.30 9.79
CA ASN A 61 -0.67 7.32 11.18
C ASN A 61 -2.13 6.84 11.20
N GLN A 62 -2.33 5.53 11.32
CA GLN A 62 -3.64 4.89 11.31
C GLN A 62 -4.22 4.91 12.74
N ASN A 63 -5.17 5.79 12.97
CA ASN A 63 -5.74 6.06 14.30
C ASN A 63 -7.27 6.17 14.30
N THR A 64 -7.91 5.97 13.17
CA THR A 64 -9.35 6.08 13.03
C THR A 64 -9.93 4.73 12.62
N ASN A 65 -10.76 4.14 13.46
CA ASN A 65 -11.42 2.87 13.14
C ASN A 65 -12.56 3.08 12.13
N TRP A 66 -12.57 2.26 11.09
CA TRP A 66 -13.60 2.20 10.06
C TRP A 66 -14.18 0.80 9.95
N SER A 67 -15.44 0.72 9.55
CA SER A 67 -16.10 -0.53 9.18
C SER A 67 -17.07 -0.24 8.04
N ALA A 68 -17.00 -1.00 6.98
CA ALA A 68 -17.67 -0.71 5.72
C ALA A 68 -17.38 0.75 5.28
N LEU A 69 -18.39 1.56 5.08
CA LEU A 69 -18.28 2.96 4.59
C LEU A 69 -18.25 4.00 5.71
N ASN A 70 -18.20 3.59 6.98
CA ASN A 70 -18.39 4.49 8.11
C ASN A 70 -17.26 4.39 9.12
N LYS A 71 -17.01 5.52 9.79
CA LYS A 71 -16.21 5.50 11.02
C LYS A 71 -16.90 4.64 12.05
N SER A 72 -16.16 3.77 12.70
CA SER A 72 -16.62 2.86 13.73
C SER A 72 -16.05 3.24 15.08
N SER A 73 -16.72 2.81 16.16
CA SER A 73 -16.19 3.06 17.51
C SER A 73 -14.83 2.40 17.70
N PRO A 74 -13.85 3.05 18.35
CA PRO A 74 -12.60 2.42 18.75
C PRO A 74 -12.78 1.19 19.66
N SER A 75 -13.93 1.07 20.33
CA SER A 75 -14.27 -0.10 21.15
C SER A 75 -14.61 -1.34 20.33
N ASN A 76 -14.81 -1.22 19.02
CA ASN A 76 -15.10 -2.34 18.12
C ASN A 76 -13.84 -2.96 17.51
N ASN A 77 -12.65 -2.53 17.94
CA ASN A 77 -11.40 -2.93 17.38
C ASN A 77 -10.36 -3.15 18.49
N GLY A 78 -9.67 -4.29 18.49
CA GLY A 78 -8.53 -4.57 19.37
C GLY A 78 -7.37 -3.61 19.13
N ASP A 79 -7.09 -3.34 17.86
CA ASP A 79 -6.05 -2.38 17.47
C ASP A 79 -6.51 -0.95 17.71
N LYS A 80 -5.62 -0.17 18.30
CA LYS A 80 -5.93 1.21 18.70
C LYS A 80 -5.16 2.23 17.88
N HIS A 81 -3.92 1.90 17.46
CA HIS A 81 -3.07 2.84 16.77
C HIS A 81 -1.92 2.13 16.06
N ILE A 82 -1.68 2.50 14.80
CA ILE A 82 -0.54 2.03 14.02
C ILE A 82 0.11 3.24 13.38
N GLN A 83 1.32 3.55 13.81
CA GLN A 83 2.15 4.55 13.18
C GLN A 83 3.31 3.86 12.47
N THR A 84 3.50 4.16 11.20
CA THR A 84 4.61 3.62 10.42
C THR A 84 5.30 4.73 9.65
N ASP A 85 6.61 4.78 9.80
CA ASP A 85 7.50 5.55 8.96
C ASP A 85 8.30 4.57 8.09
N TRP A 86 8.18 4.71 6.78
CA TRP A 86 8.96 3.96 5.80
C TRP A 86 10.10 4.81 5.27
N TYR A 87 11.26 4.24 5.22
CA TYR A 87 12.47 4.80 4.64
C TYR A 87 12.92 3.87 3.52
N VAL A 88 12.82 4.31 2.27
CA VAL A 88 13.14 3.49 1.11
C VAL A 88 14.39 4.03 0.44
N VAL A 89 15.39 3.19 0.27
CA VAL A 89 16.50 3.45 -0.64
C VAL A 89 16.20 2.72 -1.94
N GLY A 90 16.24 3.45 -3.04
CA GLY A 90 15.96 2.88 -4.34
C GLY A 90 16.92 3.36 -5.41
N ALA A 91 17.00 2.55 -6.46
CA ALA A 91 17.73 2.90 -7.67
C ALA A 91 16.99 2.34 -8.87
N ASN A 92 17.06 3.09 -9.98
CA ASN A 92 16.66 2.59 -11.28
C ASN A 92 17.75 2.91 -12.30
N TYR A 93 17.84 2.10 -13.35
CA TYR A 93 18.80 2.29 -14.42
C TYR A 93 18.23 1.79 -15.75
N MET A 94 18.25 2.65 -16.77
CA MET A 94 17.93 2.29 -18.14
C MET A 94 19.18 1.70 -18.80
N ILE A 95 19.17 0.41 -19.07
CA ILE A 95 20.26 -0.32 -19.74
C ILE A 95 20.38 0.17 -21.19
N ASN A 96 19.25 0.43 -21.80
CA ASN A 96 19.10 1.11 -23.08
C ASN A 96 17.73 1.81 -23.08
N ARG A 97 17.37 2.44 -24.19
CA ARG A 97 16.12 3.17 -24.29
C ARG A 97 14.87 2.32 -24.00
N ASP A 98 14.91 1.02 -24.30
CA ASP A 98 13.73 0.14 -24.23
C ASP A 98 13.68 -0.68 -22.94
N TRP A 99 14.80 -0.87 -22.26
CA TRP A 99 14.89 -1.75 -21.10
C TRP A 99 15.55 -1.08 -19.90
N GLY A 100 14.90 -1.17 -18.77
CA GLY A 100 15.40 -0.71 -17.48
C GLY A 100 15.21 -1.73 -16.38
N VAL A 101 15.89 -1.49 -15.27
CA VAL A 101 15.79 -2.26 -14.02
C VAL A 101 15.65 -1.30 -12.85
N ALA A 102 14.98 -1.74 -11.81
CA ALA A 102 14.90 -0.98 -10.57
C ALA A 102 14.92 -1.91 -9.34
N VAL A 103 15.39 -1.37 -8.24
CA VAL A 103 15.38 -2.02 -6.93
C VAL A 103 14.89 -1.02 -5.88
N ARG A 104 14.06 -1.51 -4.94
CA ARG A 104 13.58 -0.78 -3.77
C ARG A 104 13.86 -1.58 -2.52
N ILE A 105 14.49 -0.96 -1.53
CA ILE A 105 14.87 -1.57 -0.25
C ILE A 105 14.21 -0.74 0.85
N PRO A 106 13.02 -1.14 1.33
CA PRO A 106 12.31 -0.43 2.38
C PRO A 106 12.86 -0.81 3.76
N THR A 107 12.93 0.15 4.65
CA THR A 107 13.09 -0.03 6.10
C THR A 107 11.90 0.61 6.77
N ALA A 108 11.25 -0.08 7.68
CA ALA A 108 10.11 0.46 8.43
C ALA A 108 10.44 0.63 9.90
N GLN A 109 9.97 1.74 10.44
CA GLN A 109 9.80 1.94 11.88
C GLN A 109 8.32 1.95 12.18
N ARG A 110 7.85 0.99 12.98
CA ARG A 110 6.42 0.85 13.33
C ARG A 110 6.21 0.84 14.83
N ASN A 111 5.25 1.65 15.27
CA ASN A 111 4.64 1.58 16.58
C ASN A 111 3.22 1.01 16.42
N PHE A 112 2.93 -0.07 17.12
CA PHE A 112 1.65 -0.75 17.09
C PHE A 112 1.08 -0.80 18.51
N THR A 113 -0.10 -0.21 18.73
CA THR A 113 -0.82 -0.23 19.99
C THR A 113 -2.08 -1.05 19.85
N THR A 114 -2.21 -2.08 20.66
CA THR A 114 -3.35 -3.00 20.65
C THR A 114 -3.78 -3.34 22.06
N ASP A 115 -4.98 -3.88 22.20
CA ASP A 115 -5.55 -4.45 23.41
C ASP A 115 -5.40 -5.98 23.35
N ASN A 116 -4.39 -6.52 24.02
CA ASN A 116 -4.12 -7.96 24.07
C ASN A 116 -5.23 -8.77 24.75
N ASN A 117 -6.15 -8.10 25.44
CA ASN A 117 -7.29 -8.70 26.13
C ASN A 117 -8.62 -8.19 25.58
N PHE A 118 -8.65 -7.90 24.25
CA PHE A 118 -9.81 -7.35 23.58
C PHE A 118 -11.06 -8.21 23.80
N GLY A 119 -12.18 -7.56 24.11
CA GLY A 119 -13.43 -8.25 24.46
C GLY A 119 -13.54 -8.68 25.92
N SER A 120 -12.51 -8.49 26.74
CA SER A 120 -12.47 -8.82 28.17
C SER A 120 -12.18 -7.60 29.05
N THR A 121 -12.33 -7.73 30.36
CA THR A 121 -12.01 -6.67 31.34
C THR A 121 -11.11 -7.20 32.45
N PRO A 122 -10.08 -6.45 32.85
CA PRO A 122 -9.67 -5.14 32.32
C PRO A 122 -9.03 -5.25 30.94
N ALA A 123 -9.06 -4.16 30.15
CA ALA A 123 -8.30 -4.04 28.92
C ALA A 123 -6.78 -4.09 29.19
N ASP A 124 -6.03 -4.68 28.28
CA ASP A 124 -4.58 -4.80 28.34
C ASP A 124 -3.94 -4.09 27.13
N ILE A 125 -3.82 -2.77 27.25
CA ILE A 125 -3.33 -1.92 26.17
C ILE A 125 -1.80 -1.87 26.20
N GLU A 126 -1.18 -2.41 25.16
CA GLU A 126 0.28 -2.39 24.99
C GLU A 126 0.69 -1.72 23.67
N THR A 127 1.94 -1.24 23.64
CA THR A 127 2.55 -0.67 22.43
C THR A 127 3.83 -1.41 22.11
N TYR A 128 3.82 -2.08 20.99
CA TYR A 128 4.97 -2.77 20.42
C TYR A 128 5.68 -1.88 19.41
N ARG A 129 7.01 -2.02 19.32
CA ARG A 129 7.85 -1.23 18.41
C ARG A 129 8.82 -2.12 17.68
N ILE A 130 8.98 -1.86 16.37
CA ILE A 130 9.95 -2.55 15.54
C ILE A 130 10.57 -1.57 14.55
N THR A 131 11.88 -1.75 14.31
CA THR A 131 12.59 -1.11 13.19
C THR A 131 13.32 -2.20 12.44
N THR A 132 12.98 -2.39 11.17
CA THR A 132 13.51 -3.50 10.37
C THR A 132 13.42 -3.24 8.87
N VAL A 133 14.23 -3.95 8.11
CA VAL A 133 14.09 -4.00 6.64
C VAL A 133 12.79 -4.72 6.29
N GLY A 134 12.07 -4.20 5.31
CA GLY A 134 10.86 -4.81 4.76
C GLY A 134 11.14 -5.73 3.58
N ASP A 135 10.11 -5.98 2.80
CA ASP A 135 10.19 -6.83 1.60
C ASP A 135 10.81 -6.06 0.43
N ILE A 136 11.90 -6.58 -0.12
CA ILE A 136 12.66 -5.95 -1.22
C ILE A 136 11.91 -6.18 -2.54
N GLU A 137 11.79 -5.12 -3.35
CA GLU A 137 11.24 -5.19 -4.70
C GLU A 137 12.35 -5.09 -5.75
N VAL A 138 12.30 -5.99 -6.75
CA VAL A 138 13.17 -5.94 -7.93
C VAL A 138 12.28 -5.97 -9.17
N THR A 139 12.38 -4.95 -10.02
CA THR A 139 11.54 -4.81 -11.20
C THR A 139 12.34 -4.58 -12.46
N GLY A 140 11.82 -5.09 -13.56
CA GLY A 140 12.20 -4.75 -14.92
C GLY A 140 11.19 -3.76 -15.51
N MET A 141 11.63 -2.98 -16.46
CA MET A 141 10.80 -2.02 -17.18
C MET A 141 11.04 -2.16 -18.68
N TYR A 142 9.96 -2.11 -19.44
CA TYR A 142 10.00 -2.05 -20.90
C TYR A 142 9.29 -0.79 -21.40
N THR A 143 10.02 0.05 -22.14
CA THR A 143 9.57 1.37 -22.63
C THR A 143 9.54 1.48 -24.15
N GLY A 144 9.79 0.40 -24.86
CA GLY A 144 9.90 0.36 -26.33
C GLY A 144 8.63 0.66 -27.11
N PHE A 145 7.51 0.95 -26.43
CA PHE A 145 6.23 1.29 -27.08
C PHE A 145 6.20 2.67 -27.72
N SER A 146 7.07 3.58 -27.30
CA SER A 146 7.09 4.96 -27.79
C SER A 146 8.52 5.52 -27.81
N LYS A 147 8.77 6.44 -28.74
CA LYS A 147 10.12 7.04 -28.89
C LYS A 147 10.53 7.92 -27.72
N ASP A 148 9.61 8.48 -27.00
CA ASP A 148 9.78 9.41 -25.87
C ASP A 148 9.66 8.70 -24.50
N MET A 149 9.63 7.37 -24.48
CA MET A 149 9.42 6.57 -23.27
C MET A 149 8.16 6.99 -22.48
N SER A 150 7.15 7.53 -23.18
CA SER A 150 5.90 7.99 -22.54
C SER A 150 5.01 6.85 -22.08
N LYS A 151 5.29 5.62 -22.49
CA LYS A 151 4.56 4.41 -22.12
C LYS A 151 5.53 3.32 -21.73
N GLY A 152 5.20 2.58 -20.68
CA GLY A 152 6.02 1.45 -20.26
C GLY A 152 5.23 0.39 -19.51
N LEU A 153 5.76 -0.82 -19.53
CA LEU A 153 5.35 -1.93 -18.67
C LEU A 153 6.39 -2.10 -17.57
N ILE A 154 5.92 -2.47 -16.39
CA ILE A 154 6.72 -2.80 -15.21
C ILE A 154 6.36 -4.22 -14.81
N PHE A 155 7.35 -5.05 -14.55
CA PHE A 155 7.17 -6.42 -14.11
C PHE A 155 8.32 -6.80 -13.17
N GLY A 156 8.04 -7.62 -12.18
CA GLY A 156 9.08 -7.98 -11.22
C GLY A 156 8.58 -8.83 -10.07
N VAL A 157 9.34 -8.82 -9.00
CA VAL A 157 9.04 -9.60 -7.80
C VAL A 157 9.28 -8.78 -6.54
N LYS A 158 8.42 -8.98 -5.55
CA LYS A 158 8.64 -8.62 -4.17
C LYS A 158 9.14 -9.88 -3.43
N LEU A 159 10.26 -9.78 -2.74
CA LEU A 159 10.91 -10.87 -2.04
C LEU A 159 10.58 -10.79 -0.55
N PRO A 160 10.27 -11.92 0.14
CA PRO A 160 9.93 -11.96 1.56
C PRO A 160 11.19 -11.82 2.45
N THR A 161 11.83 -10.64 2.38
CA THR A 161 13.03 -10.32 3.14
C THR A 161 12.74 -9.72 4.50
N GLY A 162 11.57 -9.12 4.66
CA GLY A 162 11.09 -8.57 5.93
C GLY A 162 10.68 -9.66 6.92
N PRO A 163 10.71 -9.38 8.23
CA PRO A 163 10.27 -10.33 9.24
C PRO A 163 8.75 -10.54 9.16
N TRP A 164 8.34 -11.75 8.86
CA TRP A 164 6.93 -12.19 8.87
C TRP A 164 6.53 -12.89 10.18
N LYS A 165 7.45 -12.94 11.15
CA LYS A 165 7.26 -13.41 12.53
C LYS A 165 7.84 -12.34 13.43
N ALA A 166 7.00 -11.65 14.17
CA ALA A 166 7.40 -10.61 15.11
C ALA A 166 6.47 -10.69 16.33
N ASP A 167 7.06 -10.83 17.50
CA ASP A 167 6.32 -10.93 18.75
C ASP A 167 5.58 -9.62 19.04
N GLY A 168 4.37 -9.73 19.53
CA GLY A 168 3.51 -8.61 19.84
C GLY A 168 2.85 -7.92 18.64
N PHE A 169 3.12 -8.41 17.42
CA PHE A 169 2.48 -7.92 16.21
C PHE A 169 1.52 -8.95 15.65
N ASP A 170 0.29 -8.55 15.43
CA ASP A 170 -0.66 -9.37 14.70
C ASP A 170 -0.13 -9.71 13.32
N ARG A 171 -0.62 -10.81 12.78
CA ARG A 171 -0.11 -11.34 11.53
C ARG A 171 -0.10 -10.30 10.39
N ASP A 172 -1.12 -9.47 10.30
CA ASP A 172 -1.32 -8.43 9.28
C ASP A 172 -0.73 -7.06 9.66
N THR A 173 -0.21 -6.92 10.88
CA THR A 173 0.50 -5.72 11.33
C THR A 173 2.03 -5.85 11.20
N ARG A 174 2.54 -7.01 10.83
CA ARG A 174 3.99 -7.26 10.63
C ARG A 174 4.53 -6.49 9.43
N ILE A 175 5.83 -6.25 9.40
CA ILE A 175 6.48 -5.50 8.31
C ILE A 175 6.65 -6.36 7.07
N GLY A 176 7.10 -7.60 7.21
CA GLY A 176 7.19 -8.55 6.11
C GLY A 176 5.91 -9.37 5.97
N THR A 177 5.49 -9.62 4.74
CA THR A 177 4.30 -10.44 4.45
C THR A 177 4.58 -11.94 4.49
N GLY A 178 5.87 -12.33 4.37
CA GLY A 178 6.26 -13.72 4.21
C GLY A 178 5.90 -14.31 2.84
N SER A 179 5.40 -13.50 1.91
CA SER A 179 5.04 -13.92 0.55
C SER A 179 6.03 -13.40 -0.48
N THR A 180 6.25 -14.19 -1.53
CA THR A 180 6.83 -13.71 -2.78
C THR A 180 5.69 -13.29 -3.69
N ASP A 181 5.68 -12.03 -4.12
CA ASP A 181 4.62 -11.49 -4.94
C ASP A 181 5.15 -11.16 -6.34
N LEU A 182 4.37 -11.47 -7.36
CA LEU A 182 4.59 -10.92 -8.69
C LEU A 182 4.14 -9.46 -8.72
N ILE A 183 4.95 -8.62 -9.35
CA ILE A 183 4.65 -7.22 -9.62
C ILE A 183 4.37 -7.10 -11.11
N LEU A 184 3.19 -6.58 -11.45
CA LEU A 184 2.82 -6.21 -12.83
C LEU A 184 2.32 -4.78 -12.81
N GLY A 185 2.72 -3.99 -13.78
CA GLY A 185 2.30 -2.59 -13.82
C GLY A 185 2.55 -1.96 -15.18
N GLY A 186 2.20 -0.70 -15.26
CA GLY A 186 2.45 0.10 -16.44
C GLY A 186 2.18 1.56 -16.17
N TYR A 187 2.70 2.39 -17.04
CA TYR A 187 2.50 3.83 -16.98
C TYR A 187 2.27 4.43 -18.38
N TRP A 188 1.61 5.55 -18.35
CA TRP A 188 1.40 6.40 -19.51
C TRP A 188 1.48 7.87 -19.09
N ARG A 189 2.25 8.66 -19.82
CA ARG A 189 2.40 10.10 -19.59
C ARG A 189 2.42 10.84 -20.93
N GLY A 190 2.07 12.11 -20.93
CA GLY A 190 2.13 12.95 -22.11
C GLY A 190 1.82 14.40 -21.80
N MET A 191 1.90 15.27 -22.83
CA MET A 191 1.56 16.67 -22.71
C MET A 191 0.09 16.89 -23.07
N LEU A 192 -0.62 17.70 -22.26
CA LEU A 192 -2.00 18.09 -22.52
C LEU A 192 -2.09 19.31 -23.44
N THR A 193 -1.07 20.18 -23.39
CA THR A 193 -1.04 21.45 -24.09
C THR A 193 0.16 21.55 -24.99
N GLY A 194 0.03 22.25 -26.13
CA GLY A 194 1.10 22.39 -27.11
C GLY A 194 2.29 23.22 -26.64
N ASP A 195 2.13 24.01 -25.57
CA ASP A 195 3.17 24.79 -24.92
C ASP A 195 3.93 23.99 -23.84
N ASN A 196 3.60 22.70 -23.67
CA ASN A 196 4.16 21.78 -22.64
C ASN A 196 3.93 22.24 -21.20
N ALA A 197 3.00 23.17 -20.98
CA ALA A 197 2.70 23.68 -19.63
C ALA A 197 2.05 22.60 -18.74
N TRP A 198 1.19 21.77 -19.32
CA TRP A 198 0.47 20.73 -18.59
C TRP A 198 0.85 19.36 -19.08
N GLN A 199 1.27 18.52 -18.16
CA GLN A 199 1.54 17.11 -18.36
C GLN A 199 0.49 16.29 -17.63
N TYR A 200 -0.01 15.21 -18.25
CA TYR A 200 -0.77 14.18 -17.58
C TYR A 200 0.09 12.94 -17.35
N PHE A 201 -0.29 12.16 -16.37
CA PHE A 201 0.24 10.81 -16.17
C PHE A 201 -0.86 9.89 -15.65
N ALA A 202 -0.70 8.62 -15.94
CA ALA A 202 -1.46 7.54 -15.34
C ALA A 202 -0.53 6.35 -15.14
N GLN A 203 -0.70 5.63 -14.04
CA GLN A 203 0.06 4.42 -13.78
C GLN A 203 -0.76 3.43 -12.95
N THR A 204 -0.42 2.16 -13.06
CA THR A 204 -1.02 1.09 -12.27
C THR A 204 0.05 0.11 -11.82
N LYS A 205 -0.15 -0.48 -10.65
CA LYS A 205 0.70 -1.53 -10.06
C LYS A 205 -0.21 -2.59 -9.46
N LEU A 206 0.01 -3.83 -9.83
CA LEU A 206 -0.64 -5.01 -9.30
C LEU A 206 0.40 -5.84 -8.54
N LEU A 207 0.07 -6.20 -7.31
CA LEU A 207 0.82 -7.12 -6.45
C LEU A 207 0.03 -8.41 -6.32
N LEU A 208 0.60 -9.52 -6.77
CA LEU A 208 -0.01 -10.85 -6.75
C LEU A 208 0.85 -11.78 -5.90
N PRO A 209 0.45 -12.14 -4.68
CA PRO A 209 1.12 -13.15 -3.88
C PRO A 209 1.06 -14.51 -4.58
N VAL A 210 2.22 -15.11 -4.88
CA VAL A 210 2.32 -16.39 -5.61
C VAL A 210 2.96 -17.50 -4.81
N VAL A 211 3.84 -17.15 -3.85
CA VAL A 211 4.43 -18.10 -2.91
C VAL A 211 4.24 -17.53 -1.52
N THR A 212 3.65 -18.31 -0.63
CA THR A 212 3.33 -17.88 0.73
C THR A 212 3.96 -18.84 1.74
N ARG A 213 3.99 -18.45 3.00
CA ARG A 213 4.57 -19.21 4.10
C ARG A 213 3.57 -19.38 5.21
N SER A 214 3.64 -20.49 5.90
CA SER A 214 2.88 -20.69 7.14
C SER A 214 3.35 -19.71 8.20
N VAL A 215 2.40 -19.03 8.84
CA VAL A 215 2.65 -18.07 9.92
C VAL A 215 1.82 -18.43 11.14
N SER A 216 2.30 -18.08 12.32
CA SER A 216 1.47 -18.12 13.53
C SER A 216 0.59 -16.86 13.58
N ASN A 217 -0.63 -17.03 14.08
CA ASN A 217 -1.52 -15.92 14.38
C ASN A 217 -1.89 -16.01 15.87
N PRO A 218 -1.37 -15.10 16.73
CA PRO A 218 -1.65 -15.11 18.16
C PRO A 218 -3.13 -15.07 18.50
N ALA A 219 -3.91 -14.34 17.72
CA ALA A 219 -5.36 -14.23 17.88
C ALA A 219 -6.12 -15.52 17.62
N LEU A 220 -5.55 -16.45 16.87
CA LEU A 220 -6.08 -17.78 16.63
C LEU A 220 -5.40 -18.86 17.50
N GLY A 221 -4.74 -18.48 18.60
CA GLY A 221 -4.06 -19.40 19.51
C GLY A 221 -2.69 -19.83 19.04
N GLU A 222 -1.97 -19.00 18.29
CA GLU A 222 -0.59 -19.21 17.80
C GLU A 222 -0.37 -20.47 16.94
N SER A 223 -1.41 -21.16 16.52
CA SER A 223 -1.25 -22.27 15.58
C SER A 223 -0.69 -21.76 14.25
N ALA A 224 0.36 -22.40 13.77
CA ALA A 224 0.88 -22.14 12.44
C ALA A 224 -0.13 -22.63 11.41
N GLY A 225 -0.53 -21.74 10.49
CA GLY A 225 -1.45 -22.05 9.41
C GLY A 225 -1.01 -21.39 8.11
N ASP A 226 -1.62 -21.79 7.02
CA ASP A 226 -1.41 -21.16 5.73
C ASP A 226 -1.92 -19.73 5.76
N TYR A 227 -1.14 -18.82 5.18
CA TYR A 227 -1.48 -17.43 5.07
C TYR A 227 -1.18 -16.90 3.68
N HIS A 228 -2.19 -16.35 3.04
CA HIS A 228 -2.12 -15.74 1.73
C HIS A 228 -2.58 -14.27 1.83
N PRO A 229 -1.66 -13.30 1.72
CA PRO A 229 -2.04 -11.89 1.63
C PRO A 229 -2.98 -11.66 0.44
N GLY A 230 -3.93 -10.76 0.59
CA GLY A 230 -4.80 -10.35 -0.50
C GLY A 230 -4.01 -9.69 -1.63
N ALA A 231 -4.37 -9.98 -2.87
CA ALA A 231 -3.84 -9.26 -4.03
C ALA A 231 -4.22 -7.77 -3.94
N GLN A 232 -3.33 -6.90 -4.39
CA GLN A 232 -3.55 -5.45 -4.34
C GLN A 232 -3.30 -4.81 -5.71
N ILE A 233 -4.19 -3.93 -6.11
CA ILE A 233 -4.04 -3.08 -7.28
C ILE A 233 -4.14 -1.62 -6.87
N ASP A 234 -3.15 -0.84 -7.28
CA ASP A 234 -3.09 0.60 -7.09
C ASP A 234 -3.03 1.28 -8.45
N THR A 235 -3.82 2.33 -8.62
CA THR A 235 -3.86 3.11 -9.86
C THR A 235 -3.85 4.58 -9.49
N ALA A 236 -2.95 5.34 -10.09
CA ALA A 236 -2.89 6.78 -9.95
C ALA A 236 -3.00 7.47 -11.30
N ALA A 237 -3.73 8.57 -11.36
CA ALA A 237 -3.79 9.44 -12.51
C ALA A 237 -3.76 10.90 -12.06
N GLY A 238 -3.02 11.73 -12.78
CA GLY A 238 -2.84 13.12 -12.36
C GLY A 238 -2.34 14.03 -13.45
N ILE A 239 -2.18 15.28 -13.06
CA ILE A 239 -1.67 16.37 -13.89
C ILE A 239 -0.54 17.10 -13.16
N ILE A 240 0.40 17.59 -13.94
CA ILE A 240 1.57 18.35 -13.45
C ILE A 240 1.61 19.66 -14.24
N TYR A 241 1.77 20.76 -13.53
CA TYR A 241 1.99 22.07 -14.16
C TYR A 241 3.48 22.36 -14.26
N ASN A 242 4.00 22.50 -15.45
CA ASN A 242 5.43 22.53 -15.73
C ASN A 242 6.03 23.93 -15.99
N ASN A 243 5.25 25.01 -15.91
CA ASN A 243 5.69 26.34 -16.38
C ASN A 243 6.30 27.27 -15.33
N TRP A 244 6.63 26.77 -14.14
CA TRP A 244 7.36 27.57 -13.15
C TRP A 244 8.84 27.23 -13.19
N TYR A 245 9.57 28.02 -13.98
CA TYR A 245 11.02 27.90 -14.14
C TYR A 245 11.76 29.01 -13.39
N HIS A 246 12.98 28.72 -12.93
CA HIS A 246 13.90 29.66 -12.27
C HIS A 246 13.29 30.38 -11.05
N VAL A 247 12.67 29.59 -10.15
CA VAL A 247 12.09 30.12 -8.92
C VAL A 247 13.14 30.02 -7.79
N GLY A 248 13.76 31.15 -7.46
CA GLY A 248 14.84 31.19 -6.46
C GLY A 248 16.05 30.36 -6.90
N PRO A 249 16.56 29.42 -6.07
CA PRO A 249 17.71 28.57 -6.41
C PRO A 249 17.34 27.38 -7.30
N PHE A 250 16.06 27.15 -7.58
CA PHE A 250 15.56 26.01 -8.32
C PHE A 250 15.35 26.33 -9.79
N ASP A 251 15.63 25.37 -10.65
CA ASP A 251 15.43 25.55 -12.09
C ASP A 251 13.98 25.29 -12.51
N LYS A 252 13.27 24.46 -11.72
CA LYS A 252 11.85 24.18 -11.97
C LYS A 252 11.12 23.84 -10.67
N ILE A 253 9.90 24.38 -10.54
CA ILE A 253 8.91 23.98 -9.55
C ILE A 253 7.64 23.56 -10.30
N ALA A 254 7.15 22.37 -10.06
CA ALA A 254 6.00 21.81 -10.77
C ALA A 254 4.95 21.30 -9.76
N PRO A 255 3.94 22.09 -9.45
CA PRO A 255 2.78 21.62 -8.70
C PRO A 255 2.10 20.48 -9.44
N LEU A 256 1.59 19.52 -8.69
CA LEU A 256 0.85 18.40 -9.24
C LEU A 256 -0.41 18.11 -8.41
N PHE A 257 -1.35 17.46 -9.05
CA PHE A 257 -2.53 16.92 -8.41
C PHE A 257 -2.84 15.56 -9.02
N GLN A 258 -3.15 14.59 -8.14
CA GLN A 258 -3.49 13.25 -8.58
C GLN A 258 -4.65 12.66 -7.78
N VAL A 259 -5.29 11.67 -8.37
CA VAL A 259 -6.24 10.77 -7.73
C VAL A 259 -5.61 9.38 -7.72
N ILE A 260 -5.67 8.73 -6.56
CA ILE A 260 -5.16 7.38 -6.36
C ILE A 260 -6.32 6.48 -5.97
N VAL A 261 -6.47 5.36 -6.65
CA VAL A 261 -7.44 4.30 -6.33
C VAL A 261 -6.67 3.09 -5.91
N SER A 262 -6.97 2.58 -4.73
CA SER A 262 -6.34 1.39 -4.15
C SER A 262 -7.41 0.37 -3.80
N HIS A 263 -7.26 -0.84 -4.30
CA HIS A 263 -8.09 -1.99 -3.98
C HIS A 263 -7.22 -3.14 -3.49
N ARG A 264 -7.62 -3.76 -2.40
CA ARG A 264 -6.98 -4.96 -1.88
C ARG A 264 -8.03 -6.01 -1.56
N GLU A 265 -7.80 -7.22 -2.06
CA GLU A 265 -8.60 -8.40 -1.69
C GLU A 265 -8.41 -8.76 -0.21
N PRO A 266 -9.41 -9.39 0.43
CA PRO A 266 -9.21 -9.98 1.74
C PRO A 266 -8.09 -11.03 1.75
N ASP A 267 -7.39 -11.13 2.88
CA ASP A 267 -6.45 -12.20 3.11
C ASP A 267 -7.16 -13.55 3.23
N SER A 268 -6.47 -14.65 2.94
CA SER A 268 -7.04 -16.00 2.98
C SER A 268 -6.07 -17.02 3.59
N GLY A 269 -6.59 -18.21 3.90
CA GLY A 269 -5.86 -19.28 4.58
C GLY A 269 -6.20 -19.41 6.06
N ASP A 270 -5.74 -20.48 6.71
CA ASP A 270 -6.11 -20.84 8.08
C ASP A 270 -5.63 -19.83 9.14
N ALA A 271 -4.54 -19.12 8.86
CA ALA A 271 -3.99 -18.08 9.73
C ALA A 271 -4.46 -16.67 9.33
N ALA A 272 -5.35 -16.54 8.38
CA ALA A 272 -5.88 -15.23 7.96
C ALA A 272 -7.12 -14.83 8.77
N ASN A 273 -7.40 -13.52 8.74
CA ASN A 273 -8.67 -12.96 9.18
C ASN A 273 -9.36 -12.26 7.99
N PRO A 274 -10.02 -13.04 7.10
CA PRO A 274 -10.64 -12.46 5.91
C PRO A 274 -11.78 -11.49 6.22
N ALA A 275 -12.38 -11.58 7.41
CA ALA A 275 -13.47 -10.70 7.82
C ALA A 275 -13.03 -9.26 8.16
N SER A 276 -11.74 -9.05 8.40
CA SER A 276 -11.19 -7.75 8.81
C SER A 276 -9.97 -7.35 7.98
N THR A 277 -9.82 -7.89 6.77
CA THR A 277 -8.76 -7.53 5.81
C THR A 277 -9.36 -7.23 4.44
N GLY A 278 -8.65 -6.43 3.63
CA GLY A 278 -9.14 -5.98 2.32
C GLY A 278 -9.89 -4.65 2.41
N PHE A 279 -9.77 -3.86 1.34
CA PHE A 279 -10.35 -2.51 1.29
C PHE A 279 -10.48 -1.97 -0.15
N ASP A 280 -11.31 -0.93 -0.27
CA ASP A 280 -11.38 -0.01 -1.41
C ASP A 280 -11.16 1.41 -0.92
N ARG A 281 -10.15 2.11 -1.44
CA ARG A 281 -9.83 3.49 -1.04
C ARG A 281 -9.59 4.38 -2.24
N ILE A 282 -10.02 5.63 -2.15
CA ILE A 282 -9.71 6.68 -3.12
C ILE A 282 -9.09 7.85 -2.37
N TYR A 283 -7.96 8.31 -2.87
CA TYR A 283 -7.25 9.46 -2.33
C TYR A 283 -7.20 10.58 -3.36
N ILE A 284 -7.26 11.81 -2.89
CA ILE A 284 -6.77 12.97 -3.63
C ILE A 284 -5.39 13.32 -3.07
N SER A 285 -4.47 13.68 -3.94
CA SER A 285 -3.11 13.95 -3.54
C SER A 285 -2.56 15.19 -4.25
N PRO A 286 -2.61 16.35 -3.59
CA PRO A 286 -1.82 17.50 -4.00
C PRO A 286 -0.34 17.27 -3.69
N GLY A 287 0.54 17.70 -4.59
CA GLY A 287 1.97 17.53 -4.44
C GLY A 287 2.79 18.54 -5.22
N ILE A 288 4.09 18.42 -5.13
CA ILE A 288 5.05 19.31 -5.77
C ILE A 288 6.31 18.54 -6.19
N ASP A 289 6.82 18.82 -7.38
CA ASP A 289 8.13 18.35 -7.87
C ASP A 289 9.04 19.56 -8.03
N ILE A 290 10.18 19.55 -7.37
CA ILE A 290 11.19 20.59 -7.39
C ILE A 290 12.45 20.01 -8.04
N THR A 291 12.94 20.66 -9.08
CA THR A 291 14.13 20.20 -9.81
C THR A 291 15.22 21.25 -9.80
N LYS A 292 16.45 20.80 -9.52
CA LYS A 292 17.68 21.55 -9.71
C LYS A 292 18.56 20.85 -10.73
N VAL A 293 18.89 21.52 -11.82
CA VAL A 293 19.84 21.02 -12.82
C VAL A 293 21.26 21.16 -12.28
N ILE A 294 21.97 20.06 -12.20
CA ILE A 294 23.38 20.02 -11.75
C ILE A 294 24.32 20.08 -12.96
N ASN A 295 23.98 19.34 -14.01
CA ASN A 295 24.72 19.34 -15.25
C ASN A 295 23.79 19.11 -16.43
N ASP A 296 23.56 20.17 -17.19
CA ASP A 296 22.62 20.15 -18.32
C ASP A 296 23.09 19.23 -19.45
N SER A 297 24.38 19.26 -19.79
CA SER A 297 24.95 18.43 -20.86
C SER A 297 24.91 16.93 -20.57
N LYS A 298 24.73 16.54 -19.30
CA LYS A 298 24.62 15.14 -18.85
C LYS A 298 23.22 14.79 -18.34
N ASN A 299 22.25 15.69 -18.49
CA ASN A 299 20.88 15.54 -17.93
C ASN A 299 20.86 15.21 -16.42
N THR A 300 21.92 15.63 -15.69
CA THR A 300 22.04 15.34 -14.27
C THR A 300 21.23 16.32 -13.45
N THR A 301 20.30 15.80 -12.66
CA THR A 301 19.42 16.66 -11.83
C THR A 301 19.34 16.15 -10.40
N PHE A 302 19.10 17.09 -9.51
CA PHE A 302 18.63 16.82 -8.15
C PHE A 302 17.14 17.15 -8.08
N LYS A 303 16.35 16.24 -7.55
CA LYS A 303 14.89 16.38 -7.45
C LYS A 303 14.43 16.19 -6.02
N VAL A 304 13.41 16.95 -5.65
CA VAL A 304 12.64 16.74 -4.44
C VAL A 304 11.18 16.67 -4.83
N TYR A 305 10.54 15.57 -4.57
CA TYR A 305 9.11 15.37 -4.75
C TYR A 305 8.46 15.25 -3.38
N GLY A 306 7.25 15.78 -3.22
CA GLY A 306 6.46 15.57 -2.02
C GLY A 306 4.98 15.68 -2.30
N ASP A 307 4.18 14.88 -1.62
CA ASP A 307 2.73 14.94 -1.67
C ASP A 307 2.07 14.53 -0.35
N VAL A 308 0.79 14.82 -0.25
CA VAL A 308 -0.07 14.40 0.86
C VAL A 308 -1.31 13.73 0.28
N GLU A 309 -1.51 12.49 0.64
CA GLU A 309 -2.63 11.67 0.17
C GLU A 309 -3.75 11.69 1.19
N ILE A 310 -4.89 12.24 0.81
CA ILE A 310 -6.07 12.45 1.66
C ILE A 310 -7.16 11.48 1.22
N PRO A 311 -7.59 10.52 2.05
CA PRO A 311 -8.66 9.61 1.69
C PRO A 311 -9.99 10.37 1.58
N VAL A 312 -10.63 10.30 0.42
CA VAL A 312 -11.95 10.89 0.14
C VAL A 312 -13.05 9.83 0.04
N TYR A 313 -12.65 8.59 -0.17
CA TYR A 313 -13.52 7.42 -0.09
C TYR A 313 -12.77 6.30 0.59
N THR A 314 -13.45 5.61 1.51
CA THR A 314 -12.90 4.49 2.27
C THR A 314 -14.01 3.48 2.51
N ARG A 315 -13.78 2.25 2.05
CA ARG A 315 -14.61 1.08 2.33
C ARG A 315 -13.71 -0.01 2.86
N GLU A 316 -13.88 -0.35 4.13
CA GLU A 316 -13.10 -1.37 4.81
C GLU A 316 -13.93 -2.65 4.98
N ASN A 317 -13.31 -3.78 4.76
CA ASN A 317 -13.93 -5.06 5.08
C ASN A 317 -13.70 -5.36 6.58
N GLY A 318 -14.76 -5.26 7.39
CA GLY A 318 -14.67 -5.33 8.85
C GLY A 318 -14.11 -4.07 9.49
N ASN A 319 -13.62 -4.20 10.73
CA ASN A 319 -13.03 -3.08 11.46
C ASN A 319 -11.55 -2.98 11.13
N GLN A 320 -11.12 -1.83 10.59
CA GLN A 320 -9.73 -1.57 10.23
C GLN A 320 -9.34 -0.14 10.61
N LEU A 321 -8.07 0.07 10.95
CA LEU A 321 -7.53 1.40 11.20
C LEU A 321 -7.15 2.08 9.87
N VAL A 322 -7.57 3.33 9.73
CA VAL A 322 -7.30 4.18 8.57
C VAL A 322 -6.57 5.43 9.01
N ALA A 323 -5.58 5.84 8.23
CA ALA A 323 -4.89 7.11 8.42
C ALA A 323 -5.74 8.27 7.85
N PRO A 324 -5.83 9.41 8.54
CA PRO A 324 -6.53 10.59 8.03
C PRO A 324 -5.83 11.20 6.81
N PHE A 325 -4.53 10.98 6.68
CA PHE A 325 -3.71 11.30 5.52
C PHE A 325 -2.43 10.47 5.54
N LEU A 326 -1.77 10.39 4.39
CA LEU A 326 -0.44 9.82 4.22
C LEU A 326 0.46 10.92 3.66
N SER A 327 1.74 10.90 4.01
CA SER A 327 2.71 11.86 3.50
C SER A 327 3.86 11.13 2.84
N LYS A 328 4.33 11.66 1.71
CA LYS A 328 5.47 11.13 0.98
C LYS A 328 6.45 12.24 0.64
N VAL A 329 7.74 11.97 0.81
CA VAL A 329 8.82 12.82 0.32
C VAL A 329 9.87 11.95 -0.35
N VAL A 330 10.26 12.31 -1.57
CA VAL A 330 11.32 11.63 -2.33
C VAL A 330 12.42 12.62 -2.66
N VAL A 331 13.66 12.25 -2.38
CA VAL A 331 14.84 12.99 -2.78
C VAL A 331 15.63 12.13 -3.75
N ALA A 332 15.92 12.64 -4.94
CA ALA A 332 16.54 11.86 -5.99
C ALA A 332 17.68 12.60 -6.70
N TYR A 333 18.65 11.83 -7.11
CA TYR A 333 19.73 12.25 -8.01
C TYR A 333 19.61 11.43 -9.30
N THR A 334 19.43 12.15 -10.42
CA THR A 334 19.32 11.51 -11.75
C THR A 334 20.58 11.79 -12.56
N PHE A 335 21.02 10.83 -13.35
CA PHE A 335 22.26 10.89 -14.14
C PHE A 335 22.14 10.14 -15.46
#